data_f5c37ec9211efc7cb255a22e26c06349
#
_entry.id   f5c37ec9211efc7cb255a22e26c06349
#
_cell.length_a   1.000
_cell.length_b   1.000
_cell.length_c   1.000
_cell.angle_alpha   90.00
_cell.angle_beta   90.00
_cell.angle_gamma   90.00
#
_symmetry.space_group_name_H-M   'P 1'
#
loop_
_entity.id
_entity.type
_entity.pdbx_description
1 polymer ?
#
loop_
_entity_poly.entity_id
_entity_poly.type
_entity_poly.pdbx_seq_one_letter_code
_entity_poly.pdbx_strand_id
1 'polypeptide(L)'
;MKNKEIQEQRIKGYFLQATKDLLKSEGLQSVNVRNIADRAGYSYATLYNYFKDINDLVFLCVYDFYGECEQHVREHTKRQERGIKRLRASIRAYVDFFVQYPGIFSLFFMENLGSFKDKGRATEIISFSLDKVCEEEWNYCVSKGILQVEQVELIKSQIRHATLGLLMLYINQRVSFPYTELINRLYLQTNAILESCSPGGGRDGGGVSVHNSLISIKVK
;
A
#
# COMPACT_ATOMS: atom_id res chain seq x y z
N MET A 1 -30.16 0.12 -27.34
CA MET A 1 -29.48 0.86 -26.24
C MET A 1 -28.48 -0.04 -25.50
N LYS A 2 -28.85 -1.19 -24.97
CA LYS A 2 -27.94 -2.09 -24.20
C LYS A 2 -26.61 -2.46 -24.90
N ASN A 3 -26.58 -2.72 -26.22
CA ASN A 3 -25.37 -3.13 -26.92
C ASN A 3 -24.32 -1.99 -27.05
N LYS A 4 -24.76 -0.75 -27.24
CA LYS A 4 -23.86 0.40 -27.33
C LYS A 4 -23.19 0.70 -25.98
N GLU A 5 -23.95 0.65 -24.90
CA GLU A 5 -23.44 0.84 -23.53
C GLU A 5 -22.41 -0.24 -23.15
N ILE A 6 -22.69 -1.51 -23.51
CA ILE A 6 -21.75 -2.62 -23.28
C ILE A 6 -20.44 -2.40 -24.07
N GLN A 7 -20.55 -1.95 -25.31
CA GLN A 7 -19.37 -1.67 -26.14
C GLN A 7 -18.56 -0.51 -25.58
N GLU A 8 -19.21 0.57 -25.14
CA GLU A 8 -18.54 1.71 -24.50
C GLU A 8 -17.80 1.28 -23.21
N GLN A 9 -18.42 0.47 -22.37
CA GLN A 9 -17.78 -0.05 -21.16
C GLN A 9 -16.56 -0.94 -21.48
N ARG A 10 -16.64 -1.76 -22.52
CA ARG A 10 -15.50 -2.57 -22.96
C ARG A 10 -14.34 -1.73 -23.43
N ILE A 11 -14.58 -0.69 -24.24
CA ILE A 11 -13.54 0.20 -24.74
C ILE A 11 -12.90 0.99 -23.58
N LYS A 12 -13.70 1.50 -22.63
CA LYS A 12 -13.17 2.12 -21.41
C LYS A 12 -12.30 1.15 -20.62
N GLY A 13 -12.72 -0.11 -20.50
CA GLY A 13 -11.96 -1.17 -19.84
C GLY A 13 -10.60 -1.42 -20.49
N TYR A 14 -10.48 -1.40 -21.82
CA TYR A 14 -9.21 -1.54 -22.52
C TYR A 14 -8.24 -0.39 -22.22
N PHE A 15 -8.72 0.85 -22.22
CA PHE A 15 -7.89 2.00 -21.86
C PHE A 15 -7.45 1.96 -20.41
N LEU A 16 -8.36 1.58 -19.49
CA LEU A 16 -8.03 1.42 -18.08
C LEU A 16 -6.98 0.34 -17.87
N GLN A 17 -7.15 -0.84 -18.51
CA GLN A 17 -6.18 -1.93 -18.42
C GLN A 17 -4.81 -1.54 -18.99
N ALA A 18 -4.78 -0.90 -20.16
CA ALA A 18 -3.55 -0.39 -20.77
C ALA A 18 -2.81 0.58 -19.85
N THR A 19 -3.55 1.48 -19.17
CA THR A 19 -2.98 2.42 -18.20
C THR A 19 -2.43 1.69 -16.97
N LYS A 20 -3.16 0.71 -16.45
CA LYS A 20 -2.70 -0.13 -15.32
C LYS A 20 -1.42 -0.87 -15.67
N ASP A 21 -1.33 -1.42 -16.88
CA ASP A 21 -0.14 -2.16 -17.33
C ASP A 21 1.08 -1.23 -17.44
N LEU A 22 0.91 -0.02 -17.98
CA LEU A 22 1.96 1.00 -18.01
C LEU A 22 2.42 1.38 -16.61
N LEU A 23 1.48 1.68 -15.72
CA LEU A 23 1.80 2.04 -14.33
C LEU A 23 2.54 0.94 -13.59
N LYS A 24 2.15 -0.33 -13.78
CA LYS A 24 2.81 -1.48 -13.13
C LYS A 24 4.22 -1.73 -13.66
N SER A 25 4.42 -1.63 -14.98
CA SER A 25 5.69 -2.01 -15.64
C SER A 25 6.69 -0.88 -15.77
N GLU A 26 6.23 0.35 -16.00
CA GLU A 26 7.07 1.47 -16.42
C GLU A 26 6.90 2.73 -15.53
N GLY A 27 5.88 2.75 -14.67
CA GLY A 27 5.57 3.88 -13.78
C GLY A 27 4.82 5.03 -14.45
N LEU A 28 4.56 6.10 -13.67
CA LEU A 28 3.72 7.23 -14.10
C LEU A 28 4.31 8.01 -15.29
N GLN A 29 5.63 8.06 -15.41
CA GLN A 29 6.29 8.80 -16.50
C GLN A 29 6.00 8.22 -17.88
N SER A 30 5.67 6.93 -18.00
CA SER A 30 5.28 6.29 -19.25
C SER A 30 3.82 6.54 -19.62
N VAL A 31 3.01 7.05 -18.70
CA VAL A 31 1.57 7.25 -18.87
C VAL A 31 1.32 8.55 -19.65
N ASN A 32 1.05 8.40 -20.93
CA ASN A 32 0.63 9.46 -21.82
C ASN A 32 -0.38 8.95 -22.83
N VAL A 33 -1.09 9.85 -23.49
CA VAL A 33 -2.19 9.51 -24.43
C VAL A 33 -1.74 8.52 -25.50
N ARG A 34 -0.54 8.70 -26.06
CA ARG A 34 -0.02 7.87 -27.14
C ARG A 34 0.26 6.46 -26.65
N ASN A 35 1.00 6.31 -25.57
CA ASN A 35 1.35 5.00 -25.01
C ASN A 35 0.11 4.22 -24.57
N ILE A 36 -0.87 4.91 -23.96
CA ILE A 36 -2.15 4.29 -23.56
C ILE A 36 -2.91 3.81 -24.79
N ALA A 37 -3.05 4.66 -25.81
CA ALA A 37 -3.79 4.34 -27.03
C ALA A 37 -3.13 3.17 -27.78
N ASP A 38 -1.82 3.22 -27.99
CA ASP A 38 -1.05 2.17 -28.64
C ASP A 38 -1.20 0.83 -27.90
N ARG A 39 -1.09 0.83 -26.58
CA ARG A 39 -1.23 -0.39 -25.75
C ARG A 39 -2.65 -0.92 -25.73
N ALA A 40 -3.65 -0.05 -25.77
CA ALA A 40 -5.06 -0.42 -25.84
C ALA A 40 -5.51 -0.90 -27.24
N GLY A 41 -4.70 -0.67 -28.27
CA GLY A 41 -5.02 -1.00 -29.66
C GLY A 41 -6.03 -0.05 -30.30
N TYR A 42 -6.08 1.21 -29.85
CA TYR A 42 -7.00 2.24 -30.33
C TYR A 42 -6.27 3.52 -30.72
N SER A 43 -6.98 4.41 -31.45
CA SER A 43 -6.44 5.74 -31.71
C SER A 43 -6.52 6.65 -30.47
N TYR A 44 -5.62 7.63 -30.39
CA TYR A 44 -5.69 8.66 -29.34
C TYR A 44 -7.01 9.46 -29.39
N ALA A 45 -7.58 9.66 -30.58
CA ALA A 45 -8.87 10.32 -30.74
C ALA A 45 -10.00 9.50 -30.10
N THR A 46 -9.92 8.16 -30.17
CA THR A 46 -10.87 7.27 -29.50
C THR A 46 -10.79 7.43 -27.99
N LEU A 47 -9.59 7.57 -27.41
CA LEU A 47 -9.42 7.77 -25.96
C LEU A 47 -10.16 9.02 -25.49
N TYR A 48 -10.03 10.14 -26.20
CA TYR A 48 -10.69 11.39 -25.84
C TYR A 48 -12.22 11.37 -25.96
N ASN A 49 -12.79 10.41 -26.69
CA ASN A 49 -14.24 10.20 -26.71
C ASN A 49 -14.76 9.67 -25.35
N TYR A 50 -13.90 9.04 -24.55
CA TYR A 50 -14.28 8.38 -23.30
C TYR A 50 -13.72 9.05 -22.05
N PHE A 51 -12.54 9.68 -22.14
CA PHE A 51 -11.84 10.32 -21.04
C PHE A 51 -11.43 11.73 -21.43
N LYS A 52 -11.82 12.72 -20.65
CA LYS A 52 -11.47 14.12 -20.88
C LYS A 52 -10.01 14.41 -20.55
N ASP A 53 -9.45 13.69 -19.57
CA ASP A 53 -8.11 13.86 -19.05
C ASP A 53 -7.51 12.50 -18.70
N ILE A 54 -6.21 12.34 -18.96
CA ILE A 54 -5.44 11.16 -18.54
C ILE A 54 -5.45 11.03 -17.02
N ASN A 55 -5.49 12.15 -16.31
CA ASN A 55 -5.55 12.16 -14.86
C ASN A 55 -6.79 11.43 -14.33
N ASP A 56 -7.95 11.54 -15.02
CA ASP A 56 -9.15 10.79 -14.65
C ASP A 56 -8.90 9.27 -14.75
N LEU A 57 -8.13 8.86 -15.76
CA LEU A 57 -7.77 7.46 -15.97
C LEU A 57 -6.80 6.94 -14.90
N VAL A 58 -5.76 7.71 -14.60
CA VAL A 58 -4.80 7.38 -13.52
C VAL A 58 -5.53 7.30 -12.18
N PHE A 59 -6.46 8.22 -11.93
CA PHE A 59 -7.27 8.22 -10.72
C PHE A 59 -8.10 6.94 -10.57
N LEU A 60 -8.75 6.48 -11.66
CA LEU A 60 -9.46 5.20 -11.65
C LEU A 60 -8.51 4.03 -11.36
N CYS A 61 -7.27 4.07 -11.89
CA CYS A 61 -6.26 3.06 -11.59
C CYS A 61 -5.89 3.01 -10.10
N VAL A 62 -5.87 4.16 -9.39
CA VAL A 62 -5.60 4.19 -7.94
C VAL A 62 -6.65 3.38 -7.17
N TYR A 63 -7.94 3.55 -7.51
CA TYR A 63 -9.03 2.76 -6.89
C TYR A 63 -8.89 1.27 -7.18
N ASP A 64 -8.61 0.92 -8.43
CA ASP A 64 -8.45 -0.46 -8.84
C ASP A 64 -7.26 -1.11 -8.13
N PHE A 65 -6.13 -0.41 -8.03
CA PHE A 65 -4.94 -0.91 -7.34
C PHE A 65 -5.15 -1.06 -5.84
N TYR A 66 -5.90 -0.13 -5.23
CA TYR A 66 -6.30 -0.30 -3.84
C TYR A 66 -7.15 -1.56 -3.66
N GLY A 67 -8.13 -1.81 -4.53
CA GLY A 67 -8.95 -3.03 -4.51
C GLY A 67 -8.12 -4.30 -4.73
N GLU A 68 -7.13 -4.27 -5.66
CA GLU A 68 -6.20 -5.38 -5.87
C GLU A 68 -5.36 -5.67 -4.61
N CYS A 69 -4.87 -4.62 -3.95
CA CYS A 69 -4.12 -4.73 -2.69
C CYS A 69 -5.00 -5.32 -1.57
N GLU A 70 -6.23 -4.83 -1.42
CA GLU A 70 -7.19 -5.34 -0.44
C GLU A 70 -7.48 -6.82 -0.68
N GLN A 71 -7.73 -7.21 -1.92
CA GLN A 71 -7.96 -8.62 -2.27
C GLN A 71 -6.72 -9.47 -2.00
N HIS A 72 -5.52 -9.00 -2.35
CA HIS A 72 -4.27 -9.69 -2.09
C HIS A 72 -4.08 -9.96 -0.58
N VAL A 73 -4.26 -8.94 0.24
CA VAL A 73 -4.17 -9.08 1.71
C VAL A 73 -5.21 -10.09 2.23
N ARG A 74 -6.45 -9.98 1.80
CA ARG A 74 -7.55 -10.88 2.20
C ARG A 74 -7.24 -12.35 1.87
N GLU A 75 -6.78 -12.61 0.65
CA GLU A 75 -6.47 -13.98 0.21
C GLU A 75 -5.32 -14.61 0.99
N HIS A 76 -4.27 -13.83 1.29
CA HIS A 76 -3.10 -14.33 1.99
C HIS A 76 -3.31 -14.50 3.51
N THR A 77 -4.35 -13.87 4.06
CA THR A 77 -4.59 -13.86 5.50
C THR A 77 -5.83 -14.62 5.96
N LYS A 78 -6.71 -15.05 5.05
CA LYS A 78 -7.99 -15.70 5.38
C LYS A 78 -7.89 -16.93 6.30
N ARG A 79 -6.75 -17.63 6.30
CA ARG A 79 -6.51 -18.82 7.13
C ARG A 79 -5.82 -18.50 8.46
N GLN A 80 -5.44 -17.25 8.68
CA GLN A 80 -4.79 -16.83 9.93
C GLN A 80 -5.82 -16.66 11.04
N GLU A 81 -5.41 -16.97 12.27
CA GLU A 81 -6.20 -16.70 13.46
C GLU A 81 -6.42 -15.20 13.63
N ARG A 82 -7.65 -14.78 13.91
CA ARG A 82 -8.02 -13.37 14.10
C ARG A 82 -7.26 -12.70 15.24
N GLY A 83 -7.12 -11.40 15.16
CA GLY A 83 -6.41 -10.58 16.14
C GLY A 83 -4.99 -10.27 15.69
N ILE A 84 -4.05 -10.17 16.63
CA ILE A 84 -2.66 -9.73 16.38
C ILE A 84 -1.96 -10.60 15.32
N LYS A 85 -2.21 -11.91 15.29
CA LYS A 85 -1.58 -12.79 14.28
C LYS A 85 -2.02 -12.44 12.87
N ARG A 86 -3.34 -12.28 12.64
CA ARG A 86 -3.85 -11.88 11.32
C ARG A 86 -3.49 -10.45 10.98
N LEU A 87 -3.50 -9.54 11.94
CA LEU A 87 -3.06 -8.17 11.77
C LEU A 87 -1.61 -8.10 11.24
N ARG A 88 -0.67 -8.82 11.86
CA ARG A 88 0.72 -8.92 11.40
C ARG A 88 0.82 -9.53 9.99
N ALA A 89 0.05 -10.58 9.73
CA ALA A 89 0.00 -11.19 8.41
C ALA A 89 -0.54 -10.24 7.35
N SER A 90 -1.54 -9.41 7.68
CA SER A 90 -2.10 -8.38 6.79
C SER A 90 -1.09 -7.29 6.47
N ILE A 91 -0.36 -6.80 7.48
CA ILE A 91 0.71 -5.81 7.28
C ILE A 91 1.81 -6.39 6.38
N ARG A 92 2.20 -7.66 6.59
CA ARG A 92 3.16 -8.34 5.73
C ARG A 92 2.65 -8.49 4.30
N ALA A 93 1.43 -8.98 4.10
CA ALA A 93 0.85 -9.14 2.77
C ALA A 93 0.73 -7.80 2.01
N TYR A 94 0.45 -6.71 2.73
CA TYR A 94 0.50 -5.36 2.18
C TYR A 94 1.91 -4.99 1.67
N VAL A 95 2.95 -5.29 2.45
CA VAL A 95 4.35 -5.08 2.03
C VAL A 95 4.68 -5.95 0.82
N ASP A 96 4.28 -7.22 0.82
CA ASP A 96 4.51 -8.17 -0.27
C ASP A 96 3.89 -7.65 -1.59
N PHE A 97 2.68 -7.09 -1.53
CA PHE A 97 2.03 -6.48 -2.68
C PHE A 97 2.86 -5.34 -3.30
N PHE A 98 3.34 -4.41 -2.50
CA PHE A 98 4.12 -3.29 -3.02
C PHE A 98 5.55 -3.67 -3.45
N VAL A 99 6.14 -4.67 -2.83
CA VAL A 99 7.43 -5.23 -3.29
C VAL A 99 7.26 -5.90 -4.65
N GLN A 100 6.13 -6.58 -4.88
CA GLN A 100 5.81 -7.18 -6.18
C GLN A 100 5.48 -6.13 -7.26
N TYR A 101 4.89 -4.99 -6.87
CA TYR A 101 4.46 -3.93 -7.79
C TYR A 101 5.04 -2.57 -7.40
N PRO A 102 6.36 -2.36 -7.56
CA PRO A 102 7.01 -1.11 -7.14
C PRO A 102 6.50 0.13 -7.90
N GLY A 103 6.00 -0.02 -9.13
CA GLY A 103 5.35 1.07 -9.87
C GLY A 103 4.07 1.57 -9.20
N ILE A 104 3.29 0.68 -8.58
CA ILE A 104 2.10 1.07 -7.80
C ILE A 104 2.53 1.78 -6.52
N PHE A 105 3.60 1.32 -5.85
CA PHE A 105 4.16 2.02 -4.69
C PHE A 105 4.58 3.45 -5.04
N SER A 106 5.30 3.61 -6.16
CA SER A 106 5.72 4.93 -6.64
C SER A 106 4.53 5.83 -6.90
N LEU A 107 3.50 5.34 -7.60
CA LEU A 107 2.26 6.07 -7.86
C LEU A 107 1.58 6.53 -6.57
N PHE A 108 1.53 5.68 -5.54
CA PHE A 108 0.82 5.98 -4.29
C PHE A 108 1.60 6.95 -3.40
N PHE A 109 2.91 6.79 -3.27
CA PHE A 109 3.66 7.43 -2.19
C PHE A 109 4.78 8.35 -2.64
N MET A 110 5.17 8.31 -3.92
CA MET A 110 6.29 9.10 -4.45
C MET A 110 5.86 10.16 -5.44
N GLU A 111 4.75 9.94 -6.17
CA GLU A 111 4.31 10.84 -7.22
C GLU A 111 3.44 11.96 -6.67
N ASN A 112 3.62 13.16 -7.24
CA ASN A 112 2.79 14.29 -6.90
C ASN A 112 1.48 14.25 -7.69
N LEU A 113 0.45 13.70 -7.13
CA LEU A 113 -0.90 13.67 -7.71
C LEU A 113 -1.62 15.04 -7.63
N GLY A 114 -0.84 16.12 -7.48
CA GLY A 114 -1.29 17.50 -7.23
C GLY A 114 -2.22 18.13 -8.25
N SER A 115 -2.28 17.63 -9.48
CA SER A 115 -3.11 18.13 -10.59
C SER A 115 -4.48 17.45 -10.74
N PHE A 116 -4.79 16.45 -9.92
CA PHE A 116 -6.06 15.71 -10.01
C PHE A 116 -7.23 16.50 -9.43
N LYS A 117 -8.38 16.52 -10.11
CA LYS A 117 -9.57 17.25 -9.70
C LYS A 117 -10.18 16.75 -8.38
N ASP A 118 -10.12 15.45 -8.12
CA ASP A 118 -10.65 14.77 -6.93
C ASP A 118 -9.56 14.37 -5.92
N LYS A 119 -8.58 15.27 -5.72
CA LYS A 119 -7.43 15.05 -4.83
C LYS A 119 -7.74 14.47 -3.47
N GLY A 120 -8.77 15.00 -2.80
CA GLY A 120 -9.07 14.68 -1.41
C GLY A 120 -9.31 13.18 -1.20
N ARG A 121 -10.13 12.59 -2.06
CA ARG A 121 -10.52 11.18 -1.92
C ARG A 121 -9.40 10.19 -2.28
N ALA A 122 -8.64 10.47 -3.37
CA ALA A 122 -7.48 9.64 -3.71
C ALA A 122 -6.40 9.75 -2.64
N THR A 123 -6.10 10.97 -2.19
CA THR A 123 -5.13 11.21 -1.11
C THR A 123 -5.52 10.48 0.17
N GLU A 124 -6.80 10.47 0.51
CA GLU A 124 -7.30 9.74 1.68
C GLU A 124 -7.10 8.23 1.52
N ILE A 125 -7.48 7.65 0.36
CA ILE A 125 -7.30 6.22 0.08
C ILE A 125 -5.83 5.85 0.18
N ILE A 126 -4.95 6.63 -0.45
CA ILE A 126 -3.51 6.38 -0.48
C ILE A 126 -2.92 6.49 0.93
N SER A 127 -3.20 7.61 1.63
CA SER A 127 -2.60 7.90 2.94
C SER A 127 -2.97 6.88 4.02
N PHE A 128 -4.17 6.32 3.93
CA PHE A 128 -4.69 5.37 4.92
C PHE A 128 -4.90 3.95 4.36
N SER A 129 -4.27 3.63 3.21
CA SER A 129 -4.45 2.34 2.54
C SER A 129 -4.12 1.15 3.45
N LEU A 130 -3.04 1.20 4.22
CA LEU A 130 -2.67 0.15 5.19
C LEU A 130 -3.71 0.01 6.30
N ASP A 131 -4.18 1.12 6.84
CA ASP A 131 -5.17 1.10 7.93
C ASP A 131 -6.49 0.50 7.44
N LYS A 132 -6.92 0.85 6.22
CA LYS A 132 -8.15 0.37 5.59
C LYS A 132 -8.08 -1.13 5.27
N VAL A 133 -6.99 -1.63 4.72
CA VAL A 133 -6.86 -3.08 4.45
C VAL A 133 -6.77 -3.93 5.72
N CYS A 134 -6.38 -3.32 6.84
CA CYS A 134 -6.33 -3.97 8.16
C CYS A 134 -7.54 -3.63 9.05
N GLU A 135 -8.55 -2.91 8.56
CA GLU A 135 -9.64 -2.33 9.38
C GLU A 135 -10.41 -3.39 10.17
N GLU A 136 -10.74 -4.50 9.55
CA GLU A 136 -11.46 -5.59 10.23
C GLU A 136 -10.68 -6.14 11.43
N GLU A 137 -9.36 -6.23 11.34
CA GLU A 137 -8.53 -6.76 12.43
C GLU A 137 -8.23 -5.71 13.49
N TRP A 138 -8.12 -4.43 13.12
CA TRP A 138 -8.08 -3.34 14.10
C TRP A 138 -9.33 -3.33 14.97
N ASN A 139 -10.50 -3.34 14.32
CA ASN A 139 -11.79 -3.35 15.01
C ASN A 139 -11.97 -4.61 15.88
N TYR A 140 -11.53 -5.77 15.39
CA TYR A 140 -11.55 -6.99 16.18
C TYR A 140 -10.66 -6.89 17.41
N CYS A 141 -9.42 -6.43 17.30
CA CYS A 141 -8.50 -6.29 18.42
C CYS A 141 -9.04 -5.33 19.50
N VAL A 142 -9.65 -4.22 19.09
CA VAL A 142 -10.30 -3.28 20.01
C VAL A 142 -11.51 -3.93 20.68
N SER A 143 -12.40 -4.55 19.90
CA SER A 143 -13.63 -5.19 20.44
C SER A 143 -13.37 -6.33 21.43
N LYS A 144 -12.19 -6.95 21.35
CA LYS A 144 -11.74 -8.03 22.25
C LYS A 144 -10.86 -7.52 23.40
N GLY A 145 -10.64 -6.20 23.51
CA GLY A 145 -9.79 -5.61 24.53
C GLY A 145 -8.30 -5.98 24.39
N ILE A 146 -7.89 -6.47 23.21
CA ILE A 146 -6.48 -6.79 22.90
C ILE A 146 -5.68 -5.49 22.74
N LEU A 147 -6.32 -4.46 22.15
CA LEU A 147 -5.79 -3.10 22.02
C LEU A 147 -6.75 -2.13 22.69
N GLN A 148 -6.20 -1.11 23.34
CA GLN A 148 -6.97 -0.05 23.97
C GLN A 148 -7.49 0.94 22.92
N VAL A 149 -8.77 1.33 23.02
CA VAL A 149 -9.40 2.25 22.05
C VAL A 149 -8.69 3.61 22.00
N GLU A 150 -8.19 4.08 23.14
CA GLU A 150 -7.48 5.35 23.29
C GLU A 150 -6.12 5.36 22.60
N GLN A 151 -5.51 4.20 22.38
CA GLN A 151 -4.16 4.05 21.83
C GLN A 151 -4.16 3.59 20.36
N VAL A 152 -5.28 3.04 19.86
CA VAL A 152 -5.32 2.36 18.57
C VAL A 152 -4.93 3.29 17.39
N GLU A 153 -5.33 4.54 17.42
CA GLU A 153 -4.99 5.48 16.35
C GLU A 153 -3.50 5.84 16.34
N LEU A 154 -2.88 5.93 17.53
CA LEU A 154 -1.43 6.12 17.63
C LEU A 154 -0.68 4.89 17.10
N ILE A 155 -1.13 3.69 17.47
CA ILE A 155 -0.56 2.42 17.02
C ILE A 155 -0.64 2.29 15.49
N LYS A 156 -1.83 2.55 14.90
CA LYS A 156 -2.02 2.58 13.44
C LYS A 156 -1.03 3.52 12.77
N SER A 157 -0.94 4.75 13.28
CA SER A 157 -0.04 5.76 12.75
C SER A 157 1.43 5.33 12.80
N GLN A 158 1.89 4.80 13.92
CA GLN A 158 3.26 4.31 14.08
C GLN A 158 3.56 3.14 13.13
N ILE A 159 2.68 2.15 13.05
CA ILE A 159 2.84 0.99 12.14
C ILE A 159 2.83 1.45 10.68
N ARG A 160 1.92 2.33 10.29
CA ARG A 160 1.88 2.90 8.94
C ARG A 160 3.18 3.60 8.57
N HIS A 161 3.67 4.50 9.41
CA HIS A 161 4.91 5.24 9.14
C HIS A 161 6.14 4.31 9.11
N ALA A 162 6.24 3.36 10.02
CA ALA A 162 7.31 2.38 10.03
C ALA A 162 7.29 1.50 8.76
N THR A 163 6.11 1.01 8.37
CA THR A 163 5.93 0.17 7.18
C THR A 163 6.28 0.93 5.90
N LEU A 164 5.75 2.15 5.73
CA LEU A 164 6.03 2.98 4.56
C LEU A 164 7.50 3.39 4.49
N GLY A 165 8.11 3.74 5.61
CA GLY A 165 9.54 4.06 5.68
C GLY A 165 10.42 2.89 5.24
N LEU A 166 10.13 1.67 5.70
CA LEU A 166 10.85 0.46 5.28
C LEU A 166 10.67 0.18 3.78
N LEU A 167 9.44 0.25 3.28
CA LEU A 167 9.14 0.07 1.85
C LEU A 167 9.86 1.11 0.99
N MET A 168 9.81 2.38 1.40
CA MET A 168 10.47 3.48 0.69
C MET A 168 11.98 3.25 0.56
N LEU A 169 12.63 2.86 1.65
CA LEU A 169 14.07 2.57 1.65
C LEU A 169 14.41 1.35 0.79
N TYR A 170 13.59 0.30 0.86
CA TYR A 170 13.81 -0.95 0.14
C TYR A 170 13.56 -0.80 -1.37
N ILE A 171 12.41 -0.28 -1.78
CA ILE A 171 12.02 -0.16 -3.18
C ILE A 171 12.93 0.83 -3.94
N ASN A 172 13.32 1.94 -3.29
CA ASN A 172 14.23 2.91 -3.90
C ASN A 172 15.71 2.51 -3.78
N GLN A 173 16.01 1.29 -3.34
CA GLN A 173 17.38 0.79 -3.20
C GLN A 173 18.31 1.72 -2.38
N ARG A 174 17.75 2.47 -1.43
CA ARG A 174 18.52 3.33 -0.53
C ARG A 174 19.29 2.53 0.51
N VAL A 175 18.90 1.28 0.70
CA VAL A 175 19.54 0.32 1.58
C VAL A 175 19.72 -0.99 0.81
N SER A 176 20.88 -1.61 0.97
CA SER A 176 21.20 -2.90 0.33
C SER A 176 21.00 -4.02 1.34
N PHE A 177 19.78 -4.50 1.46
CA PHE A 177 19.48 -5.72 2.23
C PHE A 177 18.45 -6.59 1.48
N PRO A 178 18.49 -7.92 1.69
CA PRO A 178 17.60 -8.85 1.01
C PRO A 178 16.15 -8.73 1.55
N TYR A 179 15.20 -9.25 0.79
CA TYR A 179 13.79 -9.30 1.18
C TYR A 179 13.55 -9.93 2.56
N THR A 180 14.30 -10.98 2.91
CA THR A 180 14.21 -11.63 4.22
C THR A 180 14.52 -10.66 5.37
N GLU A 181 15.49 -9.77 5.18
CA GLU A 181 15.83 -8.75 6.15
C GLU A 181 14.76 -7.64 6.23
N LEU A 182 14.13 -7.26 5.09
CA LEU A 182 12.97 -6.36 5.08
C LEU A 182 11.86 -6.90 6.00
N ILE A 183 11.51 -8.16 5.81
CA ILE A 183 10.44 -8.80 6.60
C ILE A 183 10.82 -8.95 8.07
N ASN A 184 12.07 -9.26 8.36
CA ASN A 184 12.55 -9.32 9.74
C ASN A 184 12.45 -7.96 10.45
N ARG A 185 12.89 -6.88 9.80
CA ARG A 185 12.77 -5.51 10.33
C ARG A 185 11.33 -5.08 10.52
N LEU A 186 10.47 -5.38 9.54
CA LEU A 186 9.03 -5.14 9.64
C LEU A 186 8.44 -5.84 10.87
N TYR A 187 8.78 -7.12 11.05
CA TYR A 187 8.32 -7.90 12.19
C TYR A 187 8.78 -7.32 13.53
N LEU A 188 10.06 -6.98 13.66
CA LEU A 188 10.63 -6.42 14.88
C LEU A 188 9.97 -5.07 15.23
N GLN A 189 9.80 -4.18 14.26
CA GLN A 189 9.19 -2.87 14.49
C GLN A 189 7.70 -2.99 14.86
N THR A 190 6.94 -3.81 14.12
CA THR A 190 5.52 -4.01 14.41
C THR A 190 5.29 -4.66 15.76
N ASN A 191 6.16 -5.61 16.17
CA ASN A 191 6.10 -6.21 17.49
C ASN A 191 6.37 -5.21 18.59
N ALA A 192 7.45 -4.43 18.50
CA ALA A 192 7.79 -3.44 19.51
C ALA A 192 6.63 -2.43 19.72
N ILE A 193 5.96 -2.01 18.62
CA ILE A 193 4.82 -1.09 18.70
C ILE A 193 3.61 -1.78 19.37
N LEU A 194 3.27 -3.00 18.96
CA LEU A 194 2.11 -3.71 19.48
C LEU A 194 2.27 -4.17 20.95
N GLU A 195 3.50 -4.53 21.35
CA GLU A 195 3.80 -4.96 22.72
C GLU A 195 3.85 -3.78 23.71
N SER A 196 4.32 -2.61 23.28
CA SER A 196 4.33 -1.41 24.12
C SER A 196 2.95 -0.94 24.58
N CYS A 197 1.88 -1.41 23.91
CA CYS A 197 0.51 -0.97 24.13
C CYS A 197 -0.41 -2.11 24.64
N SER A 198 0.14 -3.29 24.99
CA SER A 198 -0.65 -4.37 25.57
C SER A 198 -1.00 -4.09 27.03
N PRO A 199 -2.23 -4.41 27.51
CA PRO A 199 -2.69 -4.10 28.88
C PRO A 199 -1.90 -4.72 30.03
N GLY A 200 -0.85 -5.52 29.75
CA GLY A 200 0.03 -6.17 30.72
C GLY A 200 1.47 -5.64 30.75
N GLY A 201 1.80 -4.63 29.95
CA GLY A 201 3.15 -4.04 29.88
C GLY A 201 3.42 -2.95 30.93
N GLY A 202 2.92 -3.11 32.14
CA GLY A 202 3.34 -2.32 33.30
C GLY A 202 4.82 -2.57 33.58
N ARG A 203 5.62 -1.54 33.54
CA ARG A 203 7.07 -1.52 33.81
C ARG A 203 7.32 -2.08 35.21
N ASP A 204 7.59 -3.37 35.32
CA ASP A 204 8.39 -3.88 36.43
C ASP A 204 9.85 -3.51 36.10
N GLY A 205 10.44 -2.71 36.98
CA GLY A 205 11.81 -2.22 36.87
C GLY A 205 12.84 -3.35 36.98
N GLY A 206 13.05 -4.07 35.90
CA GLY A 206 14.11 -5.05 35.73
C GLY A 206 14.99 -4.60 34.58
N GLY A 207 16.17 -4.04 34.91
CA GLY A 207 17.14 -3.58 33.92
C GLY A 207 17.53 -4.68 32.94
N VAL A 208 17.01 -4.64 31.73
CA VAL A 208 17.53 -5.42 30.62
C VAL A 208 18.79 -4.72 30.14
N SER A 209 19.95 -5.32 30.47
CA SER A 209 21.24 -4.97 29.91
C SER A 209 21.17 -5.12 28.39
N VAL A 210 21.03 -3.99 27.71
CA VAL A 210 21.17 -3.94 26.25
C VAL A 210 22.64 -4.16 25.92
N HIS A 211 22.98 -5.34 25.48
CA HIS A 211 24.29 -5.63 24.90
C HIS A 211 24.41 -4.81 23.63
N ASN A 212 25.10 -3.66 23.76
CA ASN A 212 25.47 -2.75 22.68
C ASN A 212 26.50 -3.45 21.76
N SER A 213 26.03 -4.18 20.76
CA SER A 213 26.85 -4.46 19.58
C SER A 213 26.77 -3.26 18.63
N LEU A 214 27.58 -2.27 18.91
CA LEU A 214 27.86 -1.13 18.03
C LEU A 214 28.40 -1.68 16.70
N ILE A 215 27.58 -1.61 15.66
CA ILE A 215 28.04 -1.77 14.28
C ILE A 215 28.89 -0.55 13.96
N SER A 216 30.22 -0.73 13.96
CA SER A 216 31.16 0.28 13.47
C SER A 216 30.95 0.46 11.97
N ILE A 217 30.28 1.55 11.59
CA ILE A 217 30.24 2.01 10.20
C ILE A 217 31.60 2.62 9.90
N LYS A 218 32.48 1.90 9.23
CA LYS A 218 33.65 2.49 8.57
C LYS A 218 33.18 3.19 7.30
N VAL A 219 33.15 4.50 7.35
CA VAL A 219 33.06 5.35 6.16
C VAL A 219 34.44 5.33 5.50
N LYS A 220 34.47 4.90 4.25
CA LYS A 220 35.57 5.14 3.30
C LYS A 220 35.04 5.96 2.14
#